data_61c2b6587bf65ae12802a27138f7181e
#
_entry.id   61c2b6587bf65ae12802a27138f7181e
#
_cell.length_a   1.000
_cell.length_b   1.000
_cell.length_c   1.000
_cell.angle_alpha   90.00
_cell.angle_beta   90.00
_cell.angle_gamma   90.00
#
_symmetry.space_group_name_H-M   'P 1'
#
loop_
_entity.id
_entity.type
_entity.pdbx_description
1 polymer ?
#
loop_
_entity_poly.entity_id
_entity_poly.type
_entity_poly.pdbx_seq_one_letter_code
_entity_poly.pdbx_strand_id
1 'polypeptide(L)'
;IAVIAVLLGVSSSAYVVKANERAIKLAFGEVVDADIKPGLHWRIPVMHSIRKFDARIQTMDARPVRFLTLDKKSLIIDSYAKWRIVDVQQYYTATNGEEARTHALLAQRINDGLRNEVGVRDMHEVVSGKRDELMETLTSKLNEASRGLGVEVVDIRMKQVDLPPDVRQSVFERMNTEREREAREHRSRGKELAEGIQASADREKVLIESEAYREAEVVRGEGDAQAA
;
A
#
# COMPACT_ATOMS: atom_id res chain seq x y z
N ILE A 1 -59.84 -19.59 -19.54
CA ILE A 1 -59.21 -18.31 -19.23
C ILE A 1 -58.68 -18.32 -17.77
N ALA A 2 -59.50 -18.69 -16.78
CA ALA A 2 -59.07 -18.72 -15.37
C ALA A 2 -57.88 -19.65 -15.11
N VAL A 3 -57.83 -20.84 -15.68
CA VAL A 3 -56.72 -21.80 -15.54
C VAL A 3 -55.42 -21.25 -16.12
N ILE A 4 -55.47 -20.57 -17.26
CA ILE A 4 -54.30 -19.94 -17.88
C ILE A 4 -53.78 -18.77 -17.01
N ALA A 5 -54.67 -17.98 -16.45
CA ALA A 5 -54.28 -16.90 -15.55
C ALA A 5 -53.60 -17.42 -14.26
N VAL A 6 -54.09 -18.52 -13.68
CA VAL A 6 -53.46 -19.18 -12.54
C VAL A 6 -52.11 -19.77 -12.89
N LEU A 7 -51.96 -20.44 -14.04
CA LEU A 7 -50.68 -20.98 -14.53
C LEU A 7 -49.66 -19.86 -14.76
N LEU A 8 -50.05 -18.77 -15.37
CA LEU A 8 -49.20 -17.59 -15.55
C LEU A 8 -48.80 -16.95 -14.22
N GLY A 9 -49.72 -16.85 -13.24
CA GLY A 9 -49.43 -16.39 -11.89
C GLY A 9 -48.40 -17.26 -11.16
N VAL A 10 -48.57 -18.58 -11.24
CA VAL A 10 -47.61 -19.52 -10.61
C VAL A 10 -46.27 -19.48 -11.30
N SER A 11 -46.24 -19.40 -12.64
CA SER A 11 -44.97 -19.28 -13.39
C SER A 11 -44.20 -17.99 -13.07
N SER A 12 -44.88 -16.87 -12.84
CA SER A 12 -44.25 -15.59 -12.49
C SER A 12 -43.85 -15.48 -11.01
N SER A 13 -44.29 -16.43 -10.17
CA SER A 13 -43.97 -16.47 -8.74
C SER A 13 -42.62 -17.11 -8.45
N ALA A 14 -42.13 -17.97 -9.33
CA ALA A 14 -40.85 -18.66 -9.12
C ALA A 14 -39.68 -17.76 -9.54
N TYR A 15 -38.62 -17.73 -8.72
CA TYR A 15 -37.35 -17.10 -9.07
C TYR A 15 -36.18 -17.90 -8.56
N VAL A 16 -35.05 -17.81 -9.24
CA VAL A 16 -33.83 -18.53 -8.90
C VAL A 16 -32.77 -17.52 -8.44
N VAL A 17 -32.13 -17.81 -7.32
CA VAL A 17 -30.92 -17.10 -6.84
C VAL A 17 -29.72 -17.96 -7.16
N LYS A 18 -28.76 -17.44 -7.91
CA LYS A 18 -27.56 -18.16 -8.30
C LYS A 18 -26.58 -18.26 -7.11
N ALA A 19 -25.62 -19.19 -7.20
CA ALA A 19 -24.62 -19.41 -6.15
C ALA A 19 -23.70 -18.18 -5.90
N ASN A 20 -23.54 -17.32 -6.88
CA ASN A 20 -22.75 -16.09 -6.81
C ASN A 20 -23.60 -14.85 -6.50
N GLU A 21 -24.90 -15.02 -6.23
CA GLU A 21 -25.83 -13.95 -5.91
C GLU A 21 -26.31 -14.07 -4.48
N ARG A 22 -26.53 -12.93 -3.86
CA ARG A 22 -27.35 -12.79 -2.64
C ARG A 22 -28.61 -12.02 -2.99
N ALA A 23 -29.70 -12.34 -2.36
CA ALA A 23 -30.96 -11.67 -2.65
C ALA A 23 -31.66 -11.20 -1.37
N ILE A 24 -32.39 -10.11 -1.51
CA ILE A 24 -33.26 -9.56 -0.50
C ILE A 24 -34.69 -9.53 -1.04
N LYS A 25 -35.63 -9.86 -0.20
CA LYS A 25 -37.06 -9.80 -0.52
C LYS A 25 -37.68 -8.60 0.18
N LEU A 26 -38.29 -7.75 -0.59
CA LEU A 26 -38.95 -6.55 -0.15
C LEU A 26 -40.46 -6.71 -0.30
N ALA A 27 -41.23 -6.28 0.69
CA ALA A 27 -42.67 -6.11 0.57
C ALA A 27 -43.01 -4.63 0.82
N PHE A 28 -43.60 -3.99 -0.19
CA PHE A 28 -43.93 -2.55 -0.17
C PHE A 28 -42.74 -1.61 0.18
N GLY A 29 -41.50 -2.04 -0.14
CA GLY A 29 -40.30 -1.29 0.16
C GLY A 29 -39.59 -1.65 1.46
N GLU A 30 -40.25 -2.42 2.34
CA GLU A 30 -39.62 -2.93 3.58
C GLU A 30 -38.96 -4.29 3.37
N VAL A 31 -37.87 -4.53 4.09
CA VAL A 31 -37.13 -5.80 4.06
C VAL A 31 -37.89 -6.84 4.86
N VAL A 32 -38.44 -7.86 4.18
CA VAL A 32 -39.14 -8.99 4.79
C VAL A 32 -38.20 -10.16 5.03
N ASP A 33 -37.31 -10.41 4.11
CA ASP A 33 -36.35 -11.51 4.18
C ASP A 33 -35.03 -11.04 3.62
N ALA A 34 -34.00 -11.07 4.45
CA ALA A 34 -32.65 -10.69 4.11
C ALA A 34 -31.77 -11.92 4.02
N ASP A 35 -30.92 -11.99 3.02
CA ASP A 35 -29.96 -13.10 2.81
C ASP A 35 -30.62 -14.41 2.35
N ILE A 36 -31.42 -14.32 1.29
CA ILE A 36 -31.99 -15.48 0.65
C ILE A 36 -30.87 -16.33 0.02
N LYS A 37 -30.76 -17.59 0.49
CA LYS A 37 -29.73 -18.55 0.01
C LYS A 37 -29.92 -18.91 -1.46
N PRO A 38 -28.86 -19.32 -2.16
CA PRO A 38 -28.95 -19.83 -3.52
C PRO A 38 -29.95 -20.98 -3.65
N GLY A 39 -30.76 -20.95 -4.70
CA GLY A 39 -31.78 -21.96 -4.95
C GLY A 39 -33.02 -21.40 -5.62
N LEU A 40 -34.06 -22.26 -5.70
CA LEU A 40 -35.38 -21.91 -6.21
C LEU A 40 -36.25 -21.41 -5.06
N HIS A 41 -36.84 -20.23 -5.23
CA HIS A 41 -37.69 -19.58 -4.25
C HIS A 41 -38.99 -19.08 -4.88
N TRP A 42 -39.96 -18.82 -4.03
CA TRP A 42 -41.29 -18.34 -4.43
C TRP A 42 -41.53 -16.93 -3.90
N ARG A 43 -42.15 -16.12 -4.72
CA ARG A 43 -42.62 -14.77 -4.36
C ARG A 43 -44.07 -14.57 -4.76
N ILE A 44 -44.78 -13.66 -4.09
CA ILE A 44 -46.06 -13.17 -4.53
C ILE A 44 -45.81 -11.99 -5.48
N PRO A 45 -46.16 -12.10 -6.79
CA PRO A 45 -45.71 -11.15 -7.81
C PRO A 45 -46.09 -9.69 -7.57
N VAL A 46 -47.23 -9.42 -6.93
CA VAL A 46 -47.73 -8.07 -6.72
C VAL A 46 -47.19 -7.44 -5.44
N MET A 47 -46.93 -8.25 -4.41
CA MET A 47 -46.51 -7.77 -3.09
C MET A 47 -45.00 -7.77 -2.87
N HIS A 48 -44.30 -8.72 -3.48
CA HIS A 48 -42.89 -8.95 -3.22
C HIS A 48 -42.00 -8.49 -4.41
N SER A 49 -41.04 -7.63 -4.13
CA SER A 49 -39.95 -7.28 -5.02
C SER A 49 -38.66 -7.94 -4.58
N ILE A 50 -37.90 -8.51 -5.51
CA ILE A 50 -36.63 -9.19 -5.24
C ILE A 50 -35.51 -8.33 -5.81
N ARG A 51 -34.54 -7.98 -4.96
CA ARG A 51 -33.28 -7.36 -5.38
C ARG A 51 -32.16 -8.38 -5.22
N LYS A 52 -31.35 -8.55 -6.28
CA LYS A 52 -30.22 -9.47 -6.31
C LYS A 52 -28.94 -8.67 -6.36
N PHE A 53 -27.93 -9.12 -5.62
CA PHE A 53 -26.62 -8.50 -5.52
C PHE A 53 -25.54 -9.53 -5.81
N ASP A 54 -24.45 -9.15 -6.43
CA ASP A 54 -23.29 -10.01 -6.65
C ASP A 54 -22.52 -10.20 -5.33
N ALA A 55 -22.40 -11.48 -4.92
CA ALA A 55 -21.70 -11.86 -3.68
C ALA A 55 -20.18 -12.06 -3.89
N ARG A 56 -19.68 -11.97 -5.12
CA ARG A 56 -18.27 -12.11 -5.43
C ARG A 56 -17.47 -10.92 -4.93
N ILE A 57 -16.17 -11.11 -4.84
CA ILE A 57 -15.23 -10.03 -4.57
C ILE A 57 -15.24 -9.07 -5.77
N GLN A 58 -15.57 -7.83 -5.51
CA GLN A 58 -15.58 -6.74 -6.48
C GLN A 58 -14.35 -5.86 -6.28
N THR A 59 -13.88 -5.26 -7.36
CA THR A 59 -12.75 -4.32 -7.31
C THR A 59 -13.27 -2.91 -7.58
N MET A 60 -12.87 -1.99 -6.72
CA MET A 60 -13.16 -0.58 -6.85
C MET A 60 -11.86 0.19 -7.00
N ASP A 61 -11.74 0.97 -8.07
CA ASP A 61 -10.65 1.91 -8.27
C ASP A 61 -10.99 3.26 -7.60
N ALA A 62 -10.15 3.69 -6.68
CA ALA A 62 -10.24 5.03 -6.12
C ALA A 62 -9.55 6.03 -7.06
N ARG A 63 -10.07 7.25 -7.14
CA ARG A 63 -9.40 8.31 -7.91
C ARG A 63 -8.10 8.71 -7.22
N PRO A 64 -7.04 9.04 -7.99
CA PRO A 64 -5.81 9.57 -7.42
C PRO A 64 -6.07 10.82 -6.58
N VAL A 65 -5.60 10.85 -5.34
CA VAL A 65 -5.78 11.96 -4.40
C VAL A 65 -4.42 12.40 -3.87
N ARG A 66 -4.30 13.71 -3.60
CA ARG A 66 -3.10 14.30 -3.00
C ARG A 66 -3.16 14.16 -1.49
N PHE A 67 -2.08 13.62 -0.91
CA PHE A 67 -1.87 13.48 0.53
C PHE A 67 -0.59 14.21 0.96
N LEU A 68 -0.58 14.67 2.20
CA LEU A 68 0.58 15.30 2.81
C LEU A 68 1.18 14.34 3.85
N THR A 69 2.48 14.10 3.76
CA THR A 69 3.24 13.27 4.71
C THR A 69 3.66 14.09 5.94
N LEU A 70 4.19 13.40 6.98
CA LEU A 70 4.69 14.01 8.19
C LEU A 70 5.77 15.06 7.91
N ASP A 71 6.67 14.79 6.97
CA ASP A 71 7.74 15.65 6.51
C ASP A 71 7.27 16.73 5.51
N LYS A 72 5.95 17.00 5.46
CA LYS A 72 5.29 18.03 4.64
C LYS A 72 5.54 17.89 3.13
N LYS A 73 5.79 16.69 2.65
CA LYS A 73 5.88 16.40 1.22
C LYS A 73 4.52 15.95 0.70
N SER A 74 4.12 16.48 -0.46
CA SER A 74 2.89 16.08 -1.14
C SER A 74 3.12 14.83 -1.98
N LEU A 75 2.25 13.84 -1.83
CA LEU A 75 2.21 12.62 -2.65
C LEU A 75 0.85 12.51 -3.32
N ILE A 76 0.82 12.04 -4.56
CA ILE A 76 -0.41 11.63 -5.26
C ILE A 76 -0.45 10.11 -5.18
N ILE A 77 -1.47 9.58 -4.50
CA ILE A 77 -1.63 8.13 -4.32
C ILE A 77 -2.83 7.69 -5.13
N ASP A 78 -2.60 6.71 -6.01
CA ASP A 78 -3.62 5.93 -6.68
C ASP A 78 -3.78 4.59 -5.97
N SER A 79 -5.02 4.21 -5.66
CA SER A 79 -5.30 3.00 -4.90
C SER A 79 -6.54 2.27 -5.43
N TYR A 80 -6.61 0.97 -5.16
CA TYR A 80 -7.80 0.18 -5.38
C TYR A 80 -8.13 -0.62 -4.12
N ALA A 81 -9.40 -0.98 -4.00
CA ALA A 81 -9.88 -1.85 -2.93
C ALA A 81 -10.64 -3.04 -3.51
N LYS A 82 -10.48 -4.18 -2.88
CA LYS A 82 -11.31 -5.37 -3.09
C LYS A 82 -12.29 -5.49 -1.94
N TRP A 83 -13.55 -5.61 -2.27
CA TRP A 83 -14.61 -5.66 -1.27
C TRP A 83 -15.68 -6.67 -1.68
N ARG A 84 -16.48 -7.12 -0.72
CA ARG A 84 -17.65 -8.00 -0.96
C ARG A 84 -18.78 -7.66 -0.01
N ILE A 85 -19.99 -8.04 -0.39
CA ILE A 85 -21.18 -7.91 0.45
C ILE A 85 -21.22 -9.09 1.43
N VAL A 86 -21.29 -8.79 2.72
CA VAL A 86 -21.39 -9.78 3.81
C VAL A 86 -22.79 -9.78 4.39
N ASP A 87 -23.33 -8.60 4.65
CA ASP A 87 -24.70 -8.43 5.16
C ASP A 87 -25.54 -7.65 4.16
N VAL A 88 -26.47 -8.35 3.50
CA VAL A 88 -27.30 -7.76 2.44
C VAL A 88 -28.30 -6.77 2.98
N GLN A 89 -28.79 -6.98 4.20
CA GLN A 89 -29.76 -6.08 4.84
C GLN A 89 -29.11 -4.73 5.16
N GLN A 90 -27.95 -4.76 5.81
CA GLN A 90 -27.20 -3.53 6.10
C GLN A 90 -26.76 -2.83 4.81
N TYR A 91 -26.30 -3.60 3.83
CA TYR A 91 -25.91 -3.09 2.52
C TYR A 91 -27.06 -2.34 1.85
N TYR A 92 -28.25 -2.96 1.79
CA TYR A 92 -29.42 -2.33 1.20
C TYR A 92 -29.86 -1.07 1.98
N THR A 93 -29.89 -1.13 3.30
CA THR A 93 -30.29 -0.01 4.15
C THR A 93 -29.33 1.18 4.00
N ALA A 94 -28.02 0.95 3.93
CA ALA A 94 -27.02 2.00 3.86
C ALA A 94 -26.88 2.60 2.45
N THR A 95 -27.00 1.78 1.40
CA THR A 95 -26.67 2.15 0.02
C THR A 95 -27.87 2.14 -0.93
N ASN A 96 -29.03 1.68 -0.47
CA ASN A 96 -30.23 1.37 -1.28
C ASN A 96 -29.93 0.33 -2.39
N GLY A 97 -28.87 -0.45 -2.20
CA GLY A 97 -28.41 -1.45 -3.18
C GLY A 97 -27.76 -0.85 -4.43
N GLU A 98 -27.33 0.42 -4.37
CA GLU A 98 -26.65 1.10 -5.47
C GLU A 98 -25.13 0.95 -5.32
N GLU A 99 -24.51 0.29 -6.29
CA GLU A 99 -23.06 0.07 -6.34
C GLU A 99 -22.27 1.40 -6.39
N ALA A 100 -22.76 2.37 -7.18
CA ALA A 100 -22.14 3.68 -7.29
C ALA A 100 -22.08 4.42 -5.95
N ARG A 101 -23.13 4.30 -5.13
CA ARG A 101 -23.20 4.88 -3.79
C ARG A 101 -22.23 4.18 -2.84
N THR A 102 -22.13 2.85 -2.95
CA THR A 102 -21.16 2.06 -2.19
C THR A 102 -19.74 2.47 -2.51
N HIS A 103 -19.40 2.59 -3.80
CA HIS A 103 -18.09 3.06 -4.25
C HIS A 103 -17.77 4.46 -3.70
N ALA A 104 -18.72 5.39 -3.73
CA ALA A 104 -18.51 6.74 -3.20
C ALA A 104 -18.21 6.72 -1.68
N LEU A 105 -18.97 5.96 -0.91
CA LEU A 105 -18.78 5.83 0.54
C LEU A 105 -17.48 5.13 0.90
N LEU A 106 -17.12 4.05 0.18
CA LEU A 106 -15.86 3.36 0.38
C LEU A 106 -14.67 4.23 -0.02
N ALA A 107 -14.74 4.94 -1.16
CA ALA A 107 -13.69 5.85 -1.60
C ALA A 107 -13.43 6.95 -0.57
N GLN A 108 -14.49 7.53 0.01
CA GLN A 108 -14.34 8.51 1.07
C GLN A 108 -13.60 7.92 2.29
N ARG A 109 -14.01 6.74 2.76
CA ARG A 109 -13.37 6.08 3.91
C ARG A 109 -11.91 5.71 3.65
N ILE A 110 -11.61 5.22 2.43
CA ILE A 110 -10.23 4.93 2.00
C ILE A 110 -9.39 6.19 2.02
N ASN A 111 -9.90 7.30 1.48
CA ASN A 111 -9.20 8.58 1.46
C ASN A 111 -8.95 9.13 2.87
N ASP A 112 -9.93 9.02 3.77
CA ASP A 112 -9.79 9.45 5.15
C ASP A 112 -8.79 8.56 5.91
N GLY A 113 -8.86 7.25 5.70
CA GLY A 113 -7.89 6.30 6.26
C GLY A 113 -6.48 6.54 5.74
N LEU A 114 -6.30 6.70 4.42
CA LEU A 114 -5.00 7.04 3.82
C LEU A 114 -4.45 8.37 4.35
N ARG A 115 -5.31 9.39 4.49
CA ARG A 115 -4.89 10.69 5.03
C ARG A 115 -4.32 10.56 6.44
N ASN A 116 -4.99 9.79 7.29
CA ASN A 116 -4.55 9.57 8.67
C ASN A 116 -3.25 8.76 8.74
N GLU A 117 -3.14 7.70 7.93
CA GLU A 117 -1.96 6.82 7.95
C GLU A 117 -0.73 7.45 7.28
N VAL A 118 -0.92 8.17 6.17
CA VAL A 118 0.16 8.87 5.45
C VAL A 118 0.63 10.10 6.23
N GLY A 119 -0.30 10.81 6.89
CA GLY A 119 0.00 12.03 7.64
C GLY A 119 0.91 11.85 8.87
N VAL A 120 1.00 10.63 9.38
CA VAL A 120 1.87 10.29 10.54
C VAL A 120 3.18 9.62 10.14
N ARG A 121 3.43 9.41 8.85
CA ARG A 121 4.61 8.74 8.30
C ARG A 121 5.37 9.68 7.37
N ASP A 122 6.67 9.46 7.24
CA ASP A 122 7.47 10.17 6.26
C ASP A 122 7.34 9.56 4.84
N MET A 123 7.80 10.32 3.85
CA MET A 123 7.70 9.89 2.45
C MET A 123 8.42 8.56 2.18
N HIS A 124 9.56 8.31 2.84
CA HIS A 124 10.36 7.10 2.62
C HIS A 124 9.63 5.85 3.12
N GLU A 125 8.98 5.94 4.28
CA GLU A 125 8.18 4.84 4.83
C GLU A 125 6.96 4.50 3.94
N VAL A 126 6.31 5.53 3.37
CA VAL A 126 5.16 5.35 2.48
C VAL A 126 5.56 4.71 1.14
N VAL A 127 6.73 5.09 0.59
CA VAL A 127 7.15 4.67 -0.76
C VAL A 127 7.87 3.32 -0.75
N SER A 128 8.74 3.05 0.21
CA SER A 128 9.67 1.92 0.12
C SER A 128 9.80 1.05 1.37
N GLY A 129 9.59 1.59 2.58
CA GLY A 129 10.01 0.86 3.78
C GLY A 129 8.92 -0.02 4.39
N LYS A 130 7.73 0.54 4.63
CA LYS A 130 6.66 -0.10 5.42
C LYS A 130 5.30 -0.09 4.73
N ARG A 131 5.34 -0.13 3.40
CA ARG A 131 4.13 -0.05 2.58
C ARG A 131 3.13 -1.15 2.86
N ASP A 132 3.61 -2.39 3.03
CA ASP A 132 2.73 -3.54 3.28
C ASP A 132 2.10 -3.47 4.67
N GLU A 133 2.86 -3.09 5.70
CA GLU A 133 2.35 -2.86 7.06
C GLU A 133 1.29 -1.75 7.09
N LEU A 134 1.53 -0.66 6.35
CA LEU A 134 0.57 0.43 6.20
C LEU A 134 -0.73 -0.06 5.56
N MET A 135 -0.65 -0.87 4.50
CA MET A 135 -1.82 -1.41 3.81
C MET A 135 -2.61 -2.39 4.68
N GLU A 136 -1.95 -3.23 5.44
CA GLU A 136 -2.57 -4.17 6.37
C GLU A 136 -3.31 -3.43 7.49
N THR A 137 -2.66 -2.44 8.11
CA THR A 137 -3.25 -1.58 9.13
C THR A 137 -4.47 -0.82 8.58
N LEU A 138 -4.35 -0.28 7.37
CA LEU A 138 -5.43 0.44 6.69
C LEU A 138 -6.61 -0.49 6.39
N THR A 139 -6.34 -1.69 5.87
CA THR A 139 -7.38 -2.69 5.57
C THR A 139 -8.15 -3.07 6.82
N SER A 140 -7.45 -3.33 7.92
CA SER A 140 -8.07 -3.66 9.21
C SER A 140 -8.98 -2.54 9.74
N LYS A 141 -8.49 -1.29 9.77
CA LYS A 141 -9.26 -0.13 10.22
C LYS A 141 -10.47 0.15 9.33
N LEU A 142 -10.29 0.02 8.01
CA LEU A 142 -11.38 0.24 7.06
C LEU A 142 -12.43 -0.86 7.11
N ASN A 143 -12.02 -2.09 7.34
CA ASN A 143 -12.95 -3.20 7.51
C ASN A 143 -13.83 -2.95 8.73
N GLU A 144 -13.26 -2.52 9.85
CA GLU A 144 -14.03 -2.14 11.05
C GLU A 144 -14.99 -0.96 10.77
N ALA A 145 -14.49 0.10 10.15
CA ALA A 145 -15.30 1.26 9.78
C ALA A 145 -16.42 0.93 8.76
N SER A 146 -16.23 -0.09 7.94
CA SER A 146 -17.17 -0.47 6.87
C SER A 146 -18.24 -1.47 7.31
N ARG A 147 -18.17 -2.00 8.52
CA ARG A 147 -19.21 -2.92 9.06
C ARG A 147 -20.62 -2.36 8.95
N GLY A 148 -20.80 -1.07 9.25
CA GLY A 148 -22.10 -0.40 9.14
C GLY A 148 -22.66 -0.26 7.73
N LEU A 149 -21.87 -0.58 6.69
CA LEU A 149 -22.32 -0.63 5.29
C LEU A 149 -22.72 -2.04 4.83
N GLY A 150 -22.58 -3.07 5.67
CA GLY A 150 -22.82 -4.46 5.31
C GLY A 150 -21.78 -5.02 4.30
N VAL A 151 -20.63 -4.38 4.16
CA VAL A 151 -19.55 -4.81 3.27
C VAL A 151 -18.28 -5.10 4.06
N GLU A 152 -17.50 -6.04 3.55
CA GLU A 152 -16.17 -6.37 4.03
C GLU A 152 -15.13 -5.91 3.00
N VAL A 153 -14.15 -5.17 3.47
CA VAL A 153 -12.98 -4.82 2.68
C VAL A 153 -11.96 -5.94 2.81
N VAL A 154 -11.73 -6.65 1.72
CA VAL A 154 -10.85 -7.83 1.68
C VAL A 154 -9.39 -7.43 1.60
N ASP A 155 -9.08 -6.44 0.74
CA ASP A 155 -7.71 -5.98 0.50
C ASP A 155 -7.72 -4.55 -0.05
N ILE A 156 -6.69 -3.78 0.30
CA ILE A 156 -6.45 -2.45 -0.26
C ILE A 156 -5.01 -2.38 -0.70
N ARG A 157 -4.78 -1.85 -1.90
CA ARG A 157 -3.44 -1.67 -2.44
C ARG A 157 -3.27 -0.31 -3.08
N MET A 158 -2.11 0.27 -2.88
CA MET A 158 -1.66 1.42 -3.67
C MET A 158 -1.14 0.92 -5.01
N LYS A 159 -1.69 1.43 -6.12
CA LYS A 159 -1.22 1.16 -7.48
C LYS A 159 0.06 1.94 -7.76
N GLN A 160 -0.01 3.23 -7.48
CA GLN A 160 1.04 4.18 -7.83
C GLN A 160 1.11 5.27 -6.77
N VAL A 161 2.35 5.70 -6.48
CA VAL A 161 2.63 6.84 -5.62
C VAL A 161 3.52 7.78 -6.42
N ASP A 162 3.01 8.96 -6.72
CA ASP A 162 3.68 9.97 -7.53
C ASP A 162 3.90 11.27 -6.76
N LEU A 163 4.92 12.01 -7.19
CA LEU A 163 5.10 13.39 -6.78
C LEU A 163 4.25 14.31 -7.68
N PRO A 164 3.59 15.33 -7.12
CA PRO A 164 2.92 16.35 -7.91
C PRO A 164 3.88 16.97 -8.94
N PRO A 165 3.40 17.26 -10.17
CA PRO A 165 4.25 17.80 -11.24
C PRO A 165 4.97 19.09 -10.86
N ASP A 166 4.31 19.94 -10.07
CA ASP A 166 4.79 21.24 -9.59
C ASP A 166 6.02 21.16 -8.67
N VAL A 167 6.20 20.04 -7.96
CA VAL A 167 7.34 19.86 -7.03
C VAL A 167 8.33 18.78 -7.50
N ARG A 168 8.00 18.04 -8.54
CA ARG A 168 8.79 16.89 -9.02
C ARG A 168 10.21 17.31 -9.36
N GLN A 169 10.38 18.36 -10.15
CA GLN A 169 11.70 18.85 -10.60
C GLN A 169 12.59 19.26 -9.43
N SER A 170 12.07 20.08 -8.52
CA SER A 170 12.83 20.56 -7.37
C SER A 170 13.23 19.45 -6.39
N VAL A 171 12.39 18.43 -6.23
CA VAL A 171 12.71 17.27 -5.41
C VAL A 171 13.81 16.43 -6.05
N PHE A 172 13.78 16.18 -7.36
CA PHE A 172 14.84 15.47 -8.06
C PHE A 172 16.18 16.21 -8.02
N GLU A 173 16.19 17.53 -8.22
CA GLU A 173 17.39 18.34 -8.13
C GLU A 173 18.00 18.29 -6.71
N ARG A 174 17.16 18.39 -5.69
CA ARG A 174 17.61 18.27 -4.29
C ARG A 174 18.15 16.87 -4.00
N MET A 175 17.50 15.81 -4.43
CA MET A 175 17.98 14.44 -4.26
C MET A 175 19.33 14.22 -4.97
N ASN A 176 19.49 14.72 -6.19
CA ASN A 176 20.76 14.66 -6.90
C ASN A 176 21.87 15.38 -6.15
N THR A 177 21.61 16.60 -5.68
CA THR A 177 22.59 17.39 -4.90
C THR A 177 22.99 16.66 -3.61
N GLU A 178 22.04 16.04 -2.92
CA GLU A 178 22.30 15.29 -1.70
C GLU A 178 23.13 14.02 -1.97
N ARG A 179 22.81 13.27 -3.03
CA ARG A 179 23.60 12.13 -3.47
C ARG A 179 25.02 12.49 -3.89
N GLU A 180 25.20 13.60 -4.60
CA GLU A 180 26.51 14.11 -4.95
C GLU A 180 27.32 14.53 -3.73
N ARG A 181 26.68 15.13 -2.73
CA ARG A 181 27.31 15.49 -1.46
C ARG A 181 27.79 14.24 -0.72
N GLU A 182 26.93 13.24 -0.55
CA GLU A 182 27.25 11.97 0.07
C GLU A 182 28.41 11.25 -0.65
N ALA A 183 28.35 11.21 -1.97
CA ALA A 183 29.41 10.62 -2.78
C ALA A 183 30.75 11.39 -2.68
N ARG A 184 30.72 12.72 -2.54
CA ARG A 184 31.93 13.53 -2.28
C ARG A 184 32.49 13.25 -0.89
N GLU A 185 31.65 13.15 0.12
CA GLU A 185 32.07 12.83 1.48
C GLU A 185 32.75 11.45 1.56
N HIS A 186 32.15 10.42 0.97
CA HIS A 186 32.75 9.09 0.91
C HIS A 186 34.07 9.06 0.16
N ARG A 187 34.16 9.78 -0.97
CA ARG A 187 35.44 9.90 -1.71
C ARG A 187 36.52 10.64 -0.93
N SER A 188 36.15 11.72 -0.21
CA SER A 188 37.08 12.47 0.62
C SER A 188 37.61 11.61 1.77
N ARG A 189 36.72 10.89 2.44
CA ARG A 189 37.09 9.96 3.51
C ARG A 189 37.95 8.80 3.02
N GLY A 190 37.67 8.28 1.80
CA GLY A 190 38.49 7.26 1.17
C GLY A 190 39.92 7.79 0.83
N LYS A 191 40.06 9.03 0.37
CA LYS A 191 41.36 9.68 0.15
C LYS A 191 42.13 9.87 1.44
N GLU A 192 41.51 10.39 2.47
CA GLU A 192 42.09 10.57 3.81
C GLU A 192 42.66 9.26 4.37
N LEU A 193 41.91 8.16 4.26
CA LEU A 193 42.36 6.86 4.68
C LEU A 193 43.53 6.34 3.84
N ALA A 194 43.46 6.54 2.53
CA ALA A 194 44.56 6.13 1.60
C ALA A 194 45.84 6.91 1.89
N GLU A 195 45.78 8.21 2.07
CA GLU A 195 46.93 9.07 2.43
C GLU A 195 47.49 8.69 3.80
N GLY A 196 46.62 8.37 4.77
CA GLY A 196 47.04 7.87 6.09
C GLY A 196 47.81 6.53 6.01
N ILE A 197 47.32 5.58 5.23
CA ILE A 197 47.97 4.30 5.01
C ILE A 197 49.31 4.50 4.28
N GLN A 198 49.36 5.32 3.23
CA GLN A 198 50.58 5.62 2.49
C GLN A 198 51.63 6.27 3.38
N ALA A 199 51.24 7.30 4.16
CA ALA A 199 52.16 7.96 5.07
C ALA A 199 52.74 7.02 6.16
N SER A 200 51.91 6.08 6.65
CA SER A 200 52.39 5.05 7.59
C SER A 200 53.38 4.08 6.97
N ALA A 201 53.10 3.62 5.76
CA ALA A 201 53.98 2.74 5.00
C ALA A 201 55.31 3.43 4.65
N ASP A 202 55.26 4.69 4.23
CA ASP A 202 56.47 5.50 3.93
C ASP A 202 57.32 5.70 5.21
N ARG A 203 56.67 5.94 6.36
CA ARG A 203 57.40 6.04 7.64
C ARG A 203 58.07 4.71 8.00
N GLU A 204 57.37 3.59 7.87
CA GLU A 204 57.89 2.27 8.17
C GLU A 204 59.06 1.92 7.25
N LYS A 205 58.98 2.24 5.95
CA LYS A 205 60.03 2.10 4.99
C LYS A 205 61.29 2.87 5.41
N VAL A 206 61.18 4.15 5.76
CA VAL A 206 62.30 4.99 6.21
C VAL A 206 62.95 4.43 7.48
N LEU A 207 62.13 3.91 8.44
CA LEU A 207 62.66 3.26 9.64
C LEU A 207 63.49 2.02 9.31
N ILE A 208 62.98 1.12 8.47
CA ILE A 208 63.65 -0.09 8.08
C ILE A 208 64.98 0.23 7.35
N GLU A 209 64.91 1.18 6.40
CA GLU A 209 66.10 1.62 5.64
C GLU A 209 67.17 2.24 6.57
N SER A 210 66.78 3.07 7.54
CA SER A 210 67.70 3.70 8.48
C SER A 210 68.34 2.70 9.47
N GLU A 211 67.56 1.72 9.94
CA GLU A 211 68.06 0.64 10.79
C GLU A 211 69.05 -0.26 10.04
N ALA A 212 68.69 -0.66 8.81
CA ALA A 212 69.60 -1.47 7.97
C ALA A 212 70.91 -0.71 7.64
N TYR A 213 70.83 0.59 7.36
CA TYR A 213 72.02 1.43 7.14
C TYR A 213 72.90 1.51 8.42
N ARG A 214 72.30 1.71 9.59
CA ARG A 214 73.01 1.74 10.85
C ARG A 214 73.70 0.41 11.14
N GLU A 215 73.03 -0.74 10.92
CA GLU A 215 73.63 -2.07 11.10
C GLU A 215 74.79 -2.30 10.14
N ALA A 216 74.62 -1.92 8.90
CA ALA A 216 75.69 -2.03 7.88
C ALA A 216 76.95 -1.20 8.27
N GLU A 217 76.77 0.01 8.82
CA GLU A 217 77.90 0.84 9.27
C GLU A 217 78.57 0.26 10.53
N VAL A 218 77.83 -0.35 11.43
CA VAL A 218 78.37 -1.04 12.62
C VAL A 218 79.25 -2.23 12.19
N VAL A 219 78.73 -3.10 11.30
CA VAL A 219 79.48 -4.26 10.79
C VAL A 219 80.70 -3.83 9.99
N ARG A 220 80.61 -2.77 9.21
CA ARG A 220 81.74 -2.18 8.48
C ARG A 220 82.85 -1.66 9.45
N GLY A 221 82.44 -0.94 10.50
CA GLY A 221 83.37 -0.43 11.52
C GLY A 221 83.99 -1.51 12.34
N GLU A 222 83.26 -2.60 12.68
CA GLU A 222 83.83 -3.79 13.32
C GLU A 222 84.86 -4.51 12.42
N GLY A 223 84.60 -4.65 11.12
CA GLY A 223 85.51 -5.23 10.17
C GLY A 223 86.78 -4.40 9.99
N ASP A 224 86.66 -3.08 9.89
CA ASP A 224 87.79 -2.16 9.84
C ASP A 224 88.67 -2.23 11.11
N ALA A 225 88.05 -2.33 12.28
CA ALA A 225 88.73 -2.46 13.58
C ALA A 225 89.51 -3.81 13.69
N GLN A 226 89.00 -4.88 13.07
CA GLN A 226 89.66 -6.18 13.09
C GLN A 226 90.84 -6.26 12.03
N ALA A 227 90.81 -5.41 11.02
CA ALA A 227 91.79 -5.36 9.98
C ALA A 227 93.00 -4.45 10.32
N ALA A 228 92.91 -3.55 11.29
CA ALA A 228 93.93 -2.66 11.80
C ALA A 228 94.71 -3.31 12.95
#